data_5c3a578883fc7d74fdab945a45f0cfe6
#
_entry.id   5c3a578883fc7d74fdab945a45f0cfe6
#
_cell.length_a   1.000
_cell.length_b   1.000
_cell.length_c   1.000
_cell.angle_alpha   90.00
_cell.angle_beta   90.00
_cell.angle_gamma   90.00
#
_symmetry.space_group_name_H-M   'P 1'
#
loop_
_entity.id
_entity.type
_entity.pdbx_description
1 polymer ?
#
loop_
_entity_poly.entity_id
_entity_poly.type
_entity_poly.pdbx_seq_one_letter_code
_entity_poly.pdbx_strand_id
1 'polypeptide(L)'
;MGKGIVKRVTGPVVDIEFPQGEQPEIRRAVEILADGHSIKAEVVQDIGRGGVRCIALASTDGLYRGCPAVDTGATITMPVGEGTLGRMFNVAGEPIDGKGAVDAVKYMPIHRDPPAFTEVKPAEEMLETGIKVVDLLTPYAKGGKIGLFGGAGVGKTVLIMELIRNVAYEHGGYSVFAGVGERSREGNDLWNEMNESGVIDKTALVFGQMNETPGARLRVPFSALTVAEYFRDERRQDVLLFIDNIFRFIQAGAEVSALLGNMPSAVGYQPTLATDMGTLEERITSTQKGSITSVQAIYVPADDLTDPAPATAFAHLDATTVLSRAVSELGIYPAVDPLASSSRMLEPDIVGHEHYETARAVQTVLEKYRQLQDVIAVLGMDELSAEDKRTVNRARRIQRFLSQPFHVAENFTGIPGKYVPLKETIKGFQAILGGDVDDLPEQAFLLCGTIDDVIAKRGSF
;
A
#
# COMPACT_ATOMS: atom_id res chain seq x y z
N MET A 1 -2.80 -32.59 20.72
CA MET A 1 -3.52 -32.10 19.51
C MET A 1 -4.88 -32.79 19.52
N GLY A 2 -5.95 -31.99 19.70
CA GLY A 2 -7.32 -32.48 19.74
C GLY A 2 -7.74 -32.95 18.34
N LYS A 3 -8.51 -34.02 18.27
CA LYS A 3 -9.13 -34.50 17.03
C LYS A 3 -10.63 -34.20 17.06
N GLY A 4 -11.11 -33.47 16.07
CA GLY A 4 -12.51 -33.09 15.93
C GLY A 4 -13.14 -33.68 14.68
N ILE A 5 -14.43 -33.45 14.52
CA ILE A 5 -15.22 -33.88 13.39
C ILE A 5 -16.09 -32.72 12.90
N VAL A 6 -16.09 -32.46 11.60
CA VAL A 6 -16.96 -31.47 10.96
C VAL A 6 -18.43 -31.83 11.18
N LYS A 7 -19.19 -30.92 11.74
CA LYS A 7 -20.65 -31.07 11.97
C LYS A 7 -21.49 -30.35 10.94
N ARG A 8 -21.00 -29.20 10.48
CA ARG A 8 -21.73 -28.33 9.54
C ARG A 8 -20.76 -27.57 8.67
N VAL A 9 -21.09 -27.46 7.39
CA VAL A 9 -20.40 -26.57 6.43
C VAL A 9 -21.44 -25.60 5.86
N THR A 10 -21.13 -24.31 5.92
CA THR A 10 -22.01 -23.25 5.39
C THR A 10 -21.15 -22.23 4.66
N GLY A 11 -20.88 -22.48 3.37
CA GLY A 11 -19.87 -21.74 2.64
C GLY A 11 -18.51 -21.82 3.35
N PRO A 12 -17.82 -20.72 3.58
CA PRO A 12 -16.51 -20.72 4.24
C PRO A 12 -16.57 -20.94 5.77
N VAL A 13 -17.77 -21.01 6.35
CA VAL A 13 -17.95 -21.26 7.81
C VAL A 13 -18.09 -22.76 8.03
N VAL A 14 -17.25 -23.30 8.93
CA VAL A 14 -17.23 -24.72 9.29
C VAL A 14 -17.37 -24.86 10.81
N ASP A 15 -18.42 -25.55 11.25
CA ASP A 15 -18.60 -25.91 12.65
C ASP A 15 -17.99 -27.30 12.90
N ILE A 16 -17.08 -27.39 13.86
CA ILE A 16 -16.31 -28.60 14.19
C ILE A 16 -16.55 -28.94 15.67
N GLU A 17 -16.78 -30.19 15.97
CA GLU A 17 -16.92 -30.69 17.35
C GLU A 17 -15.68 -31.46 17.76
N PHE A 18 -15.09 -31.08 18.88
CA PHE A 18 -14.00 -31.75 19.57
C PHE A 18 -14.51 -32.43 20.84
N PRO A 19 -13.78 -33.41 21.42
CA PRO A 19 -14.08 -33.86 22.74
C PRO A 19 -14.09 -32.71 23.75
N GLN A 20 -14.96 -32.78 24.71
CA GLN A 20 -15.14 -31.71 25.70
C GLN A 20 -13.83 -31.48 26.48
N GLY A 21 -13.37 -30.21 26.43
CA GLY A 21 -12.10 -29.81 27.06
C GLY A 21 -10.87 -29.94 26.17
N GLU A 22 -11.03 -30.45 24.91
CA GLU A 22 -9.96 -30.58 23.93
C GLU A 22 -10.16 -29.60 22.72
N GLN A 23 -11.19 -28.76 22.79
CA GLN A 23 -11.45 -27.79 21.71
C GLN A 23 -10.31 -26.75 21.62
N PRO A 24 -9.89 -26.39 20.40
CA PRO A 24 -8.88 -25.37 20.18
C PRO A 24 -9.38 -23.98 20.59
N GLU A 25 -8.47 -23.17 21.08
CA GLU A 25 -8.72 -21.76 21.43
C GLU A 25 -9.00 -20.93 20.17
N ILE A 26 -9.62 -19.76 20.38
CA ILE A 26 -9.84 -18.76 19.31
C ILE A 26 -8.50 -18.36 18.69
N ARG A 27 -8.48 -18.16 17.37
CA ARG A 27 -7.31 -17.87 16.51
C ARG A 27 -6.40 -19.07 16.25
N ARG A 28 -6.66 -20.25 16.81
CA ARG A 28 -5.92 -21.45 16.41
C ARG A 28 -6.28 -21.91 15.01
N ALA A 29 -5.29 -22.45 14.33
CA ALA A 29 -5.48 -23.09 13.04
C ALA A 29 -5.90 -24.55 13.24
N VAL A 30 -6.91 -24.95 12.51
CA VAL A 30 -7.40 -26.34 12.44
C VAL A 30 -7.21 -26.80 11.01
N GLU A 31 -6.68 -28.00 10.85
CA GLU A 31 -6.57 -28.65 9.56
C GLU A 31 -7.74 -29.63 9.36
N ILE A 32 -8.55 -29.40 8.35
CA ILE A 32 -9.71 -30.24 8.00
C ILE A 32 -9.29 -31.14 6.86
N LEU A 33 -9.42 -32.45 7.07
CA LEU A 33 -9.00 -33.47 6.13
C LEU A 33 -10.19 -33.91 5.29
N ALA A 34 -10.13 -33.66 4.00
CA ALA A 34 -11.09 -34.17 3.01
C ALA A 34 -10.40 -35.18 2.08
N ASP A 35 -11.18 -35.92 1.31
CA ASP A 35 -10.67 -36.93 0.40
C ASP A 35 -9.66 -36.34 -0.61
N GLY A 36 -8.38 -36.56 -0.34
CA GLY A 36 -7.27 -36.16 -1.22
C GLY A 36 -6.70 -34.75 -1.01
N HIS A 37 -7.24 -33.93 -0.09
CA HIS A 37 -6.69 -32.61 0.24
C HIS A 37 -6.96 -32.21 1.69
N SER A 38 -6.22 -31.24 2.19
CA SER A 38 -6.46 -30.63 3.50
C SER A 38 -6.77 -29.15 3.35
N ILE A 39 -7.62 -28.62 4.21
CA ILE A 39 -8.01 -27.22 4.27
C ILE A 39 -7.70 -26.65 5.62
N LYS A 40 -6.93 -25.56 5.66
CA LYS A 40 -6.71 -24.81 6.90
C LYS A 40 -7.90 -23.88 7.17
N ALA A 41 -8.33 -23.88 8.43
CA ALA A 41 -9.38 -23.00 8.92
C ALA A 41 -8.94 -22.36 10.24
N GLU A 42 -9.41 -21.17 10.55
CA GLU A 42 -9.13 -20.45 11.78
C GLU A 42 -10.34 -20.52 12.71
N VAL A 43 -10.14 -20.84 13.97
CA VAL A 43 -11.17 -20.79 15.00
C VAL A 43 -11.52 -19.34 15.32
N VAL A 44 -12.78 -18.97 15.12
CA VAL A 44 -13.27 -17.61 15.34
C VAL A 44 -14.28 -17.49 16.48
N GLN A 45 -14.89 -18.62 16.87
CA GLN A 45 -15.91 -18.62 17.92
C GLN A 45 -15.97 -19.98 18.61
N ASP A 46 -16.09 -19.99 19.94
CA ASP A 46 -16.53 -21.15 20.73
C ASP A 46 -18.07 -21.18 20.73
N ILE A 47 -18.65 -22.29 20.32
CA ILE A 47 -20.11 -22.49 20.28
C ILE A 47 -20.62 -23.39 21.40
N GLY A 48 -19.72 -23.74 22.34
CA GLY A 48 -20.04 -24.54 23.52
C GLY A 48 -20.07 -26.06 23.25
N ARG A 49 -20.04 -26.85 24.30
CA ARG A 49 -20.08 -28.31 24.29
C ARG A 49 -18.98 -28.97 23.43
N GLY A 50 -17.79 -28.38 23.42
CA GLY A 50 -16.67 -28.83 22.57
C GLY A 50 -16.76 -28.39 21.12
N GLY A 51 -17.77 -27.64 20.75
CA GLY A 51 -17.96 -27.13 19.40
C GLY A 51 -17.20 -25.81 19.18
N VAL A 52 -16.55 -25.68 18.03
CA VAL A 52 -15.93 -24.43 17.58
C VAL A 52 -16.42 -24.09 16.17
N ARG A 53 -16.54 -22.80 15.91
CA ARG A 53 -16.81 -22.26 14.59
C ARG A 53 -15.55 -21.73 13.97
N CYS A 54 -15.25 -22.19 12.77
CA CYS A 54 -14.05 -21.85 12.02
C CYS A 54 -14.39 -21.13 10.73
N ILE A 55 -13.48 -20.28 10.28
CA ILE A 55 -13.48 -19.69 8.93
C ILE A 55 -12.40 -20.37 8.10
N ALA A 56 -12.79 -20.97 6.98
CA ALA A 56 -11.87 -21.61 6.05
C ALA A 56 -11.04 -20.59 5.29
N LEU A 57 -9.76 -20.88 5.10
CA LEU A 57 -8.80 -20.05 4.35
C LEU A 57 -8.68 -20.48 2.88
N ALA A 58 -9.37 -21.56 2.49
CA ALA A 58 -9.46 -22.04 1.11
C ALA A 58 -10.89 -22.47 0.83
N SER A 59 -11.20 -22.82 -0.44
CA SER A 59 -12.52 -23.33 -0.80
C SER A 59 -12.93 -24.53 0.05
N THR A 60 -14.17 -24.53 0.50
CA THR A 60 -14.78 -25.63 1.26
C THR A 60 -15.46 -26.66 0.36
N ASP A 61 -15.27 -26.56 -0.95
CA ASP A 61 -15.80 -27.52 -1.90
C ASP A 61 -15.25 -28.92 -1.60
N GLY A 62 -16.14 -29.91 -1.57
CA GLY A 62 -15.79 -31.27 -1.21
C GLY A 62 -15.74 -31.57 0.30
N LEU A 63 -15.93 -30.59 1.18
CA LEU A 63 -16.13 -30.84 2.60
C LEU A 63 -17.53 -31.34 2.88
N TYR A 64 -17.61 -32.36 3.73
CA TYR A 64 -18.88 -32.92 4.17
C TYR A 64 -18.91 -33.12 5.69
N ARG A 65 -20.10 -33.30 6.22
CA ARG A 65 -20.29 -33.66 7.62
C ARG A 65 -19.64 -35.01 7.91
N GLY A 66 -18.73 -35.04 8.88
CA GLY A 66 -17.96 -36.21 9.23
C GLY A 66 -16.49 -36.16 8.84
N CYS A 67 -16.07 -35.16 8.03
CA CYS A 67 -14.64 -34.97 7.77
C CYS A 67 -13.87 -34.84 9.09
N PRO A 68 -12.73 -35.53 9.23
CA PRO A 68 -11.86 -35.37 10.40
C PRO A 68 -11.18 -33.99 10.39
N ALA A 69 -11.00 -33.43 11.57
CA ALA A 69 -10.30 -32.17 11.78
C ALA A 69 -9.27 -32.32 12.88
N VAL A 70 -8.14 -31.65 12.75
CA VAL A 70 -7.02 -31.74 13.69
C VAL A 70 -6.64 -30.33 14.13
N ASP A 71 -6.62 -30.10 15.45
CA ASP A 71 -6.01 -28.90 16.02
C ASP A 71 -4.50 -28.93 15.76
N THR A 72 -3.98 -27.93 15.07
CA THR A 72 -2.54 -27.83 14.79
C THR A 72 -1.70 -27.47 16.03
N GLY A 73 -2.34 -27.04 17.11
CA GLY A 73 -1.69 -26.56 18.32
C GLY A 73 -1.08 -25.15 18.20
N ALA A 74 -1.23 -24.50 17.03
CA ALA A 74 -0.68 -23.18 16.73
C ALA A 74 -1.72 -22.32 16.02
N THR A 75 -1.48 -21.02 15.96
CA THR A 75 -2.20 -20.10 15.07
C THR A 75 -1.70 -20.24 13.63
N ILE A 76 -2.31 -19.53 12.68
CA ILE A 76 -1.76 -19.41 11.33
C ILE A 76 -0.38 -18.78 11.43
N THR A 77 0.59 -19.34 10.71
CA THR A 77 1.99 -18.88 10.72
C THR A 77 2.48 -18.55 9.31
N MET A 78 3.41 -17.59 9.23
CA MET A 78 4.13 -17.23 8.00
C MET A 78 5.61 -17.63 8.11
N PRO A 79 6.22 -18.16 7.05
CA PRO A 79 7.65 -18.29 6.96
C PRO A 79 8.28 -16.88 6.94
N VAL A 80 9.38 -16.69 7.65
CA VAL A 80 10.11 -15.43 7.69
C VAL A 80 11.61 -15.66 7.48
N GLY A 81 12.29 -14.65 6.99
CA GLY A 81 13.72 -14.70 6.70
C GLY A 81 14.02 -14.23 5.27
N GLU A 82 15.29 -14.12 4.93
CA GLU A 82 15.72 -13.69 3.59
C GLU A 82 15.27 -14.64 2.48
N GLY A 83 15.05 -15.93 2.80
CA GLY A 83 14.51 -16.90 1.87
C GLY A 83 13.05 -16.63 1.44
N THR A 84 12.36 -15.66 2.05
CA THR A 84 11.03 -15.19 1.59
C THR A 84 11.11 -14.14 0.50
N LEU A 85 12.25 -13.50 0.31
CA LEU A 85 12.45 -12.51 -0.76
C LEU A 85 12.46 -13.20 -2.12
N GLY A 86 11.86 -12.58 -3.11
CA GLY A 86 11.69 -13.16 -4.45
C GLY A 86 10.62 -14.26 -4.53
N ARG A 87 9.86 -14.47 -3.45
CA ARG A 87 8.87 -15.54 -3.33
C ARG A 87 7.46 -15.01 -3.20
N MET A 88 6.50 -15.84 -3.59
CA MET A 88 5.07 -15.56 -3.54
C MET A 88 4.37 -16.60 -2.65
N PHE A 89 3.55 -16.13 -1.72
CA PHE A 89 2.86 -16.93 -0.72
C PHE A 89 1.35 -16.74 -0.75
N ASN A 90 0.63 -17.77 -0.33
CA ASN A 90 -0.77 -17.63 0.08
C ASN A 90 -0.87 -17.16 1.55
N VAL A 91 -2.10 -16.97 2.02
CA VAL A 91 -2.41 -16.53 3.39
C VAL A 91 -1.85 -17.46 4.48
N ALA A 92 -1.70 -18.74 4.19
CA ALA A 92 -1.22 -19.76 5.12
C ALA A 92 0.31 -19.96 5.07
N GLY A 93 1.04 -19.08 4.37
CA GLY A 93 2.50 -19.14 4.25
C GLY A 93 3.01 -20.23 3.31
N GLU A 94 2.16 -20.78 2.46
CA GLU A 94 2.55 -21.77 1.46
C GLU A 94 2.99 -21.07 0.18
N PRO A 95 4.14 -21.45 -0.41
CA PRO A 95 4.61 -20.85 -1.65
C PRO A 95 3.70 -21.22 -2.82
N ILE A 96 3.33 -20.22 -3.65
CA ILE A 96 2.46 -20.38 -4.81
C ILE A 96 3.16 -20.02 -6.14
N ASP A 97 4.46 -19.81 -6.10
CA ASP A 97 5.30 -19.42 -7.25
C ASP A 97 5.91 -20.59 -8.02
N GLY A 98 5.61 -21.83 -7.63
CA GLY A 98 6.15 -23.04 -8.26
C GLY A 98 7.65 -23.28 -8.01
N LYS A 99 8.31 -22.47 -7.20
CA LYS A 99 9.76 -22.57 -6.91
C LYS A 99 10.11 -23.58 -5.78
N GLY A 100 9.14 -24.37 -5.31
CA GLY A 100 9.35 -25.36 -4.25
C GLY A 100 9.38 -24.78 -2.83
N ALA A 101 9.91 -25.55 -1.87
CA ALA A 101 9.96 -25.18 -0.48
C ALA A 101 10.79 -23.91 -0.23
N VAL A 102 10.44 -23.20 0.83
CA VAL A 102 11.11 -21.95 1.24
C VAL A 102 12.17 -22.25 2.27
N ASP A 103 13.34 -21.64 2.13
CA ASP A 103 14.39 -21.62 3.15
C ASP A 103 14.03 -20.58 4.23
N ALA A 104 13.09 -20.93 5.08
CA ALA A 104 12.62 -20.07 6.15
C ALA A 104 13.54 -20.17 7.37
N VAL A 105 13.91 -19.02 7.96
CA VAL A 105 14.65 -18.98 9.22
C VAL A 105 13.79 -19.55 10.35
N LYS A 106 12.51 -19.18 10.36
CA LYS A 106 11.48 -19.67 11.28
C LYS A 106 10.08 -19.37 10.77
N TYR A 107 9.07 -19.84 11.50
CA TYR A 107 7.67 -19.50 11.28
C TYR A 107 7.17 -18.61 12.40
N MET A 108 6.48 -17.52 12.08
CA MET A 108 5.94 -16.56 13.03
C MET A 108 4.42 -16.48 12.93
N PRO A 109 3.71 -16.39 14.08
CA PRO A 109 2.26 -16.28 14.08
C PRO A 109 1.81 -14.96 13.44
N ILE A 110 0.71 -15.00 12.69
CA ILE A 110 0.16 -13.79 12.06
C ILE A 110 -0.59 -12.89 13.05
N HIS A 111 -1.14 -13.48 14.11
CA HIS A 111 -1.76 -12.76 15.22
C HIS A 111 -0.70 -12.43 16.27
N ARG A 112 -0.34 -11.15 16.32
CA ARG A 112 0.64 -10.60 17.25
C ARG A 112 0.12 -9.30 17.81
N ASP A 113 0.52 -8.99 19.01
CA ASP A 113 0.26 -7.67 19.59
C ASP A 113 1.11 -6.60 18.91
N PRO A 114 0.64 -5.34 18.85
CA PRO A 114 1.45 -4.22 18.39
C PRO A 114 2.68 -4.04 19.29
N PRO A 115 3.73 -3.34 18.82
CA PRO A 115 4.87 -2.98 19.66
C PRO A 115 4.42 -2.27 20.93
N ALA A 116 5.13 -2.50 22.04
CA ALA A 116 4.84 -1.81 23.29
C ALA A 116 4.94 -0.30 23.10
N PHE A 117 4.09 0.47 23.76
CA PHE A 117 4.05 1.93 23.66
C PHE A 117 5.43 2.59 23.86
N THR A 118 6.25 2.01 24.73
CA THR A 118 7.63 2.48 25.02
C THR A 118 8.64 2.15 23.93
N GLU A 119 8.31 1.24 22.99
CA GLU A 119 9.19 0.85 21.88
C GLU A 119 8.91 1.67 20.61
N VAL A 120 7.74 2.29 20.54
CA VAL A 120 7.32 3.09 19.37
C VAL A 120 8.14 4.39 19.33
N LYS A 121 8.66 4.71 18.15
CA LYS A 121 9.29 6.00 17.86
C LYS A 121 8.28 6.94 17.18
N PRO A 122 8.32 8.25 17.50
CA PRO A 122 7.58 9.23 16.71
C PRO A 122 7.99 9.19 15.25
N ALA A 123 7.04 9.41 14.35
CA ALA A 123 7.29 9.53 12.91
C ALA A 123 7.74 10.96 12.56
N GLU A 124 8.96 11.31 12.93
CA GLU A 124 9.56 12.65 12.73
C GLU A 124 10.59 12.66 11.60
N GLU A 125 10.97 11.50 11.09
CA GLU A 125 11.94 11.34 10.01
C GLU A 125 11.23 11.17 8.68
N MET A 126 11.59 11.98 7.67
CA MET A 126 11.08 11.86 6.32
C MET A 126 11.74 10.68 5.61
N LEU A 127 10.94 9.88 4.90
CA LEU A 127 11.42 8.89 3.93
C LEU A 127 11.60 9.60 2.59
N GLU A 128 12.84 9.82 2.19
CA GLU A 128 13.15 10.38 0.88
C GLU A 128 12.90 9.33 -0.20
N THR A 129 11.92 9.58 -1.06
CA THR A 129 11.51 8.63 -2.09
C THR A 129 12.25 8.80 -3.41
N GLY A 130 12.90 9.94 -3.61
CA GLY A 130 13.53 10.33 -4.87
C GLY A 130 12.54 10.69 -5.98
N ILE A 131 11.25 10.84 -5.62
CA ILE A 131 10.17 11.24 -6.53
C ILE A 131 9.77 12.67 -6.20
N LYS A 132 10.08 13.61 -7.09
CA LYS A 132 9.94 15.05 -6.85
C LYS A 132 8.59 15.48 -6.28
N VAL A 133 7.50 15.02 -6.89
CA VAL A 133 6.14 15.42 -6.46
C VAL A 133 5.80 14.89 -5.08
N VAL A 134 6.26 13.68 -4.74
CA VAL A 134 6.06 13.08 -3.43
C VAL A 134 6.90 13.82 -2.40
N ASP A 135 8.21 13.88 -2.62
CA ASP A 135 9.14 14.44 -1.64
C ASP A 135 8.89 15.92 -1.36
N LEU A 136 8.49 16.70 -2.37
CA LEU A 136 8.23 18.14 -2.17
C LEU A 136 6.89 18.40 -1.50
N LEU A 137 5.79 17.80 -2.00
CA LEU A 137 4.42 18.22 -1.67
C LEU A 137 3.69 17.30 -0.70
N THR A 138 4.07 16.03 -0.69
CA THR A 138 3.47 15.00 0.16
C THR A 138 4.52 14.10 0.82
N PRO A 139 5.51 14.68 1.54
CA PRO A 139 6.60 13.90 2.09
C PRO A 139 6.08 12.76 2.98
N TYR A 140 6.64 11.57 2.78
CA TYR A 140 6.25 10.38 3.54
C TYR A 140 7.01 10.32 4.86
N ALA A 141 6.29 9.98 5.92
CA ALA A 141 6.91 9.70 7.21
C ALA A 141 7.50 8.30 7.21
N LYS A 142 8.72 8.15 7.71
CA LYS A 142 9.33 6.86 7.98
C LYS A 142 8.57 6.16 9.11
N GLY A 143 8.01 4.98 8.82
CA GLY A 143 7.08 4.30 9.73
C GLY A 143 5.67 4.85 9.71
N GLY A 144 5.37 5.75 8.77
CA GLY A 144 4.03 6.30 8.56
C GLY A 144 3.14 5.44 7.66
N LYS A 145 1.91 5.88 7.55
CA LYS A 145 0.85 5.22 6.78
C LYS A 145 0.39 6.15 5.66
N ILE A 146 0.57 5.73 4.44
CA ILE A 146 0.28 6.53 3.24
C ILE A 146 -0.90 5.92 2.50
N GLY A 147 -1.95 6.70 2.30
CA GLY A 147 -3.06 6.34 1.43
C GLY A 147 -2.77 6.70 -0.01
N LEU A 148 -2.84 5.72 -0.91
CA LEU A 148 -2.70 5.91 -2.35
C LEU A 148 -4.07 5.81 -3.01
N PHE A 149 -4.56 6.92 -3.51
CA PHE A 149 -5.85 7.04 -4.19
C PHE A 149 -5.64 7.14 -5.69
N GLY A 150 -6.52 6.51 -6.46
CA GLY A 150 -6.49 6.63 -7.91
C GLY A 150 -7.34 5.58 -8.60
N GLY A 151 -7.96 5.97 -9.69
CA GLY A 151 -8.71 5.08 -10.57
C GLY A 151 -7.80 4.10 -11.32
N ALA A 152 -8.41 3.27 -12.15
CA ALA A 152 -7.65 2.36 -13.03
C ALA A 152 -6.89 3.16 -14.11
N GLY A 153 -5.68 2.72 -14.44
CA GLY A 153 -4.88 3.25 -15.55
C GLY A 153 -4.16 4.58 -15.31
N VAL A 154 -4.08 5.06 -14.05
CA VAL A 154 -3.36 6.30 -13.70
C VAL A 154 -1.90 6.08 -13.29
N GLY A 155 -1.37 4.85 -13.44
CA GLY A 155 0.03 4.53 -13.12
C GLY A 155 0.31 4.15 -11.66
N LYS A 156 -0.71 3.70 -10.91
CA LYS A 156 -0.55 3.26 -9.52
C LYS A 156 0.54 2.18 -9.36
N THR A 157 0.47 1.11 -10.14
CA THR A 157 1.43 0.01 -10.10
C THR A 157 2.86 0.47 -10.40
N VAL A 158 3.03 1.33 -11.40
CA VAL A 158 4.34 1.88 -11.79
C VAL A 158 4.93 2.72 -10.66
N LEU A 159 4.10 3.54 -9.98
CA LEU A 159 4.54 4.32 -8.82
C LEU A 159 4.97 3.40 -7.66
N ILE A 160 4.21 2.35 -7.38
CA ILE A 160 4.54 1.36 -6.34
C ILE A 160 5.88 0.68 -6.66
N MET A 161 6.07 0.23 -7.88
CA MET A 161 7.32 -0.41 -8.30
C MET A 161 8.53 0.53 -8.21
N GLU A 162 8.37 1.81 -8.57
CA GLU A 162 9.45 2.80 -8.43
C GLU A 162 9.80 3.06 -6.96
N LEU A 163 8.80 3.12 -6.07
CA LEU A 163 9.02 3.22 -4.62
C LEU A 163 9.79 1.99 -4.09
N ILE A 164 9.39 0.78 -4.49
CA ILE A 164 10.09 -0.47 -4.12
C ILE A 164 11.54 -0.39 -4.58
N ARG A 165 11.75 -0.03 -5.84
CA ARG A 165 13.09 0.09 -6.44
C ARG A 165 13.94 1.11 -5.67
N ASN A 166 13.41 2.28 -5.41
CA ASN A 166 14.15 3.35 -4.76
C ASN A 166 14.51 2.99 -3.31
N VAL A 167 13.60 2.39 -2.56
CA VAL A 167 13.91 1.92 -1.20
C VAL A 167 14.94 0.78 -1.23
N ALA A 168 14.84 -0.15 -2.17
CA ALA A 168 15.76 -1.28 -2.26
C ALA A 168 17.19 -0.86 -2.62
N TYR A 169 17.34 0.05 -3.58
CA TYR A 169 18.66 0.41 -4.14
C TYR A 169 19.29 1.63 -3.47
N GLU A 170 18.51 2.60 -3.05
CA GLU A 170 19.01 3.85 -2.45
C GLU A 170 19.10 3.75 -0.91
N HIS A 171 18.17 3.01 -0.28
CA HIS A 171 18.11 2.87 1.18
C HIS A 171 18.49 1.48 1.69
N GLY A 172 18.68 0.50 0.80
CA GLY A 172 19.03 -0.88 1.18
C GLY A 172 17.94 -1.63 1.93
N GLY A 173 16.70 -1.12 1.89
CA GLY A 173 15.54 -1.70 2.56
C GLY A 173 14.91 -2.86 1.81
N TYR A 174 13.96 -3.51 2.45
CA TYR A 174 13.15 -4.58 1.86
C TYR A 174 11.69 -4.12 1.71
N SER A 175 10.98 -4.80 0.83
CA SER A 175 9.56 -4.55 0.60
C SER A 175 8.73 -5.81 0.80
N VAL A 176 7.50 -5.64 1.26
CA VAL A 176 6.51 -6.70 1.34
C VAL A 176 5.24 -6.20 0.66
N PHE A 177 4.69 -7.00 -0.24
CA PHE A 177 3.46 -6.67 -0.95
C PHE A 177 2.33 -7.60 -0.52
N ALA A 178 1.22 -7.03 -0.06
CA ALA A 178 -0.01 -7.72 0.28
C ALA A 178 -1.07 -7.47 -0.81
N GLY A 179 -1.32 -8.46 -1.65
CA GLY A 179 -2.41 -8.42 -2.64
C GLY A 179 -3.70 -8.91 -2.03
N VAL A 180 -4.60 -8.00 -1.68
CA VAL A 180 -5.83 -8.29 -0.94
C VAL A 180 -7.05 -8.14 -1.84
N GLY A 181 -7.65 -9.27 -2.22
CA GLY A 181 -8.86 -9.29 -3.03
C GLY A 181 -8.70 -8.73 -4.45
N GLU A 182 -7.47 -8.70 -4.97
CA GLU A 182 -7.18 -8.26 -6.33
C GLU A 182 -7.37 -9.38 -7.35
N ARG A 183 -7.44 -9.02 -8.61
CA ARG A 183 -7.59 -10.00 -9.71
C ARG A 183 -6.31 -10.79 -9.88
N SER A 184 -6.43 -12.10 -10.10
CA SER A 184 -5.30 -12.99 -10.34
C SER A 184 -4.40 -12.53 -11.50
N ARG A 185 -5.01 -11.95 -12.54
CA ARG A 185 -4.27 -11.40 -13.67
C ARG A 185 -3.40 -10.21 -13.26
N GLU A 186 -3.94 -9.26 -12.49
CA GLU A 186 -3.22 -8.08 -12.04
C GLU A 186 -2.04 -8.47 -11.11
N GLY A 187 -2.26 -9.47 -10.24
CA GLY A 187 -1.19 -10.02 -9.41
C GLY A 187 -0.08 -10.70 -10.22
N ASN A 188 -0.46 -11.42 -11.29
CA ASN A 188 0.52 -12.04 -12.18
C ASN A 188 1.27 -11.02 -13.03
N ASP A 189 0.58 -10.00 -13.55
CA ASP A 189 1.19 -8.90 -14.31
C ASP A 189 2.21 -8.16 -13.40
N LEU A 190 1.85 -7.83 -12.17
CA LEU A 190 2.74 -7.22 -11.19
C LEU A 190 3.98 -8.09 -10.91
N TRP A 191 3.80 -9.40 -10.73
CA TRP A 191 4.92 -10.31 -10.49
C TRP A 191 5.88 -10.36 -11.68
N ASN A 192 5.36 -10.39 -12.92
CA ASN A 192 6.17 -10.35 -14.14
C ASN A 192 6.94 -9.03 -14.26
N GLU A 193 6.26 -7.90 -14.06
CA GLU A 193 6.88 -6.58 -14.09
C GLU A 193 7.98 -6.42 -13.03
N MET A 194 7.78 -6.96 -11.81
CA MET A 194 8.80 -6.99 -10.77
C MET A 194 10.01 -7.86 -11.14
N ASN A 195 9.80 -8.97 -11.84
CA ASN A 195 10.90 -9.80 -12.33
C ASN A 195 11.68 -9.10 -13.44
N GLU A 196 10.99 -8.46 -14.39
CA GLU A 196 11.62 -7.74 -15.50
C GLU A 196 12.42 -6.51 -15.03
N SER A 197 11.91 -5.80 -14.03
CA SER A 197 12.60 -4.64 -13.43
C SER A 197 13.68 -5.02 -12.39
N GLY A 198 13.75 -6.29 -11.99
CA GLY A 198 14.75 -6.79 -11.02
C GLY A 198 14.47 -6.42 -9.56
N VAL A 199 13.30 -5.81 -9.25
CA VAL A 199 12.95 -5.43 -7.87
C VAL A 199 12.44 -6.60 -7.04
N ILE A 200 12.10 -7.70 -7.68
CA ILE A 200 11.54 -8.89 -7.03
C ILE A 200 12.47 -9.46 -5.95
N ASP A 201 13.79 -9.44 -6.17
CA ASP A 201 14.80 -10.02 -5.26
C ASP A 201 14.85 -9.33 -3.88
N LYS A 202 14.23 -8.17 -3.75
CA LYS A 202 14.12 -7.40 -2.50
C LYS A 202 12.69 -7.36 -1.95
N THR A 203 11.78 -8.13 -2.55
CA THR A 203 10.35 -8.07 -2.25
C THR A 203 9.80 -9.46 -1.92
N ALA A 204 9.03 -9.58 -0.85
CA ALA A 204 8.20 -10.74 -0.55
C ALA A 204 6.74 -10.44 -0.93
N LEU A 205 6.05 -11.39 -1.56
CA LEU A 205 4.68 -11.21 -2.03
C LEU A 205 3.73 -12.14 -1.27
N VAL A 206 2.61 -11.63 -0.78
CA VAL A 206 1.55 -12.41 -0.13
C VAL A 206 0.22 -12.08 -0.79
N PHE A 207 -0.44 -13.08 -1.36
CA PHE A 207 -1.70 -12.90 -2.09
C PHE A 207 -2.87 -13.63 -1.44
N GLY A 208 -4.01 -12.96 -1.42
CA GLY A 208 -5.33 -13.53 -1.21
C GLY A 208 -6.27 -12.89 -2.21
N GLN A 209 -6.48 -13.57 -3.33
CA GLN A 209 -7.09 -13.01 -4.52
C GLN A 209 -8.61 -12.90 -4.42
N MET A 210 -9.23 -12.25 -5.41
CA MET A 210 -10.67 -11.97 -5.45
C MET A 210 -11.54 -13.24 -5.37
N ASN A 211 -11.07 -14.34 -5.92
CA ASN A 211 -11.77 -15.62 -5.92
C ASN A 211 -11.56 -16.45 -4.65
N GLU A 212 -10.67 -16.01 -3.76
CA GLU A 212 -10.42 -16.70 -2.49
C GLU A 212 -11.49 -16.37 -1.45
N THR A 213 -11.56 -17.21 -0.40
CA THR A 213 -12.53 -17.06 0.66
C THR A 213 -12.37 -15.72 1.39
N PRO A 214 -13.44 -15.18 2.00
CA PRO A 214 -13.33 -13.97 2.80
C PRO A 214 -12.39 -14.15 4.00
N GLY A 215 -12.26 -15.38 4.53
CA GLY A 215 -11.28 -15.69 5.56
C GLY A 215 -9.85 -15.46 5.10
N ALA A 216 -9.48 -15.91 3.90
CA ALA A 216 -8.18 -15.67 3.30
C ALA A 216 -7.92 -14.17 3.11
N ARG A 217 -8.84 -13.47 2.42
CA ARG A 217 -8.71 -12.03 2.14
C ARG A 217 -8.59 -11.18 3.41
N LEU A 218 -9.25 -11.57 4.50
CA LEU A 218 -9.19 -10.90 5.80
C LEU A 218 -7.83 -11.10 6.50
N ARG A 219 -7.10 -12.20 6.22
CA ARG A 219 -5.84 -12.55 6.90
C ARG A 219 -4.59 -12.18 6.13
N VAL A 220 -4.66 -12.00 4.81
CA VAL A 220 -3.51 -11.66 3.97
C VAL A 220 -2.73 -10.44 4.46
N PRO A 221 -3.34 -9.31 4.85
CA PRO A 221 -2.57 -8.17 5.37
C PRO A 221 -1.76 -8.52 6.62
N PHE A 222 -2.31 -9.35 7.52
CA PHE A 222 -1.60 -9.81 8.71
C PHE A 222 -0.45 -10.75 8.38
N SER A 223 -0.64 -11.61 7.38
CA SER A 223 0.41 -12.52 6.90
C SER A 223 1.58 -11.73 6.32
N ALA A 224 1.30 -10.76 5.45
CA ALA A 224 2.32 -9.87 4.89
C ALA A 224 3.02 -9.02 5.95
N LEU A 225 2.24 -8.44 6.87
CA LEU A 225 2.78 -7.64 7.97
C LEU A 225 3.72 -8.45 8.87
N THR A 226 3.43 -9.73 9.09
CA THR A 226 4.30 -10.62 9.89
C THR A 226 5.68 -10.79 9.25
N VAL A 227 5.76 -10.88 7.92
CA VAL A 227 7.03 -10.91 7.18
C VAL A 227 7.77 -9.57 7.34
N ALA A 228 7.04 -8.44 7.20
CA ALA A 228 7.62 -7.11 7.39
C ALA A 228 8.15 -6.89 8.82
N GLU A 229 7.40 -7.33 9.84
CA GLU A 229 7.82 -7.25 11.24
C GLU A 229 9.11 -8.03 11.54
N TYR A 230 9.32 -9.18 10.91
CA TYR A 230 10.58 -9.90 11.04
C TYR A 230 11.78 -9.04 10.57
N PHE A 231 11.67 -8.40 9.43
CA PHE A 231 12.74 -7.55 8.92
C PHE A 231 12.95 -6.31 9.78
N ARG A 232 11.88 -5.68 10.27
CA ARG A 232 11.94 -4.55 11.20
C ARG A 232 12.61 -4.93 12.52
N ASP A 233 12.11 -5.98 13.17
CA ASP A 233 12.42 -6.29 14.59
C ASP A 233 13.72 -7.09 14.75
N GLU A 234 14.00 -8.02 13.83
CA GLU A 234 15.15 -8.93 13.95
C GLU A 234 16.30 -8.57 13.02
N ARG A 235 15.99 -8.07 11.81
CA ARG A 235 17.02 -7.62 10.87
C ARG A 235 17.33 -6.14 11.00
N ARG A 236 16.55 -5.39 11.78
CA ARG A 236 16.68 -3.95 12.03
C ARG A 236 16.70 -3.13 10.75
N GLN A 237 15.81 -3.48 9.84
CA GLN A 237 15.67 -2.87 8.53
C GLN A 237 14.48 -1.92 8.48
N ASP A 238 14.57 -0.97 7.56
CA ASP A 238 13.42 -0.20 7.14
C ASP A 238 12.69 -0.98 6.04
N VAL A 239 11.40 -1.15 6.22
CA VAL A 239 10.56 -1.99 5.36
C VAL A 239 9.44 -1.16 4.77
N LEU A 240 9.22 -1.30 3.46
CA LEU A 240 7.99 -0.85 2.82
C LEU A 240 6.96 -1.97 2.80
N LEU A 241 5.78 -1.70 3.32
CA LEU A 241 4.63 -2.59 3.25
C LEU A 241 3.58 -2.00 2.30
N PHE A 242 3.34 -2.68 1.19
CA PHE A 242 2.27 -2.32 0.27
C PHE A 242 1.04 -3.17 0.54
N ILE A 243 -0.14 -2.54 0.61
CA ILE A 243 -1.43 -3.22 0.76
C ILE A 243 -2.34 -2.78 -0.39
N ASP A 244 -2.58 -3.67 -1.32
CA ASP A 244 -3.49 -3.42 -2.44
C ASP A 244 -4.58 -4.51 -2.46
N ASN A 245 -5.76 -4.26 -1.97
CA ASN A 245 -6.38 -2.99 -1.60
C ASN A 245 -6.92 -3.06 -0.16
N ILE A 246 -6.68 -2.06 0.67
CA ILE A 246 -7.16 -2.06 2.08
C ILE A 246 -8.70 -2.11 2.18
N PHE A 247 -9.42 -1.56 1.21
CA PHE A 247 -10.88 -1.65 1.16
C PHE A 247 -11.35 -3.11 1.07
N ARG A 248 -10.62 -3.98 0.37
CA ARG A 248 -10.95 -5.40 0.26
C ARG A 248 -10.78 -6.16 1.57
N PHE A 249 -9.83 -5.73 2.40
CA PHE A 249 -9.70 -6.21 3.78
C PHE A 249 -10.96 -5.89 4.59
N ILE A 250 -11.44 -4.65 4.53
CA ILE A 250 -12.66 -4.21 5.20
C ILE A 250 -13.88 -4.99 4.70
N GLN A 251 -14.00 -5.14 3.38
CA GLN A 251 -15.08 -5.90 2.75
C GLN A 251 -15.10 -7.36 3.22
N ALA A 252 -13.92 -8.00 3.26
CA ALA A 252 -13.79 -9.38 3.76
C ALA A 252 -14.21 -9.49 5.24
N GLY A 253 -13.89 -8.48 6.07
CA GLY A 253 -14.37 -8.39 7.45
C GLY A 253 -15.89 -8.32 7.56
N ALA A 254 -16.53 -7.51 6.71
CA ALA A 254 -18.00 -7.42 6.65
C ALA A 254 -18.62 -8.76 6.21
N GLU A 255 -18.06 -9.42 5.20
CA GLU A 255 -18.51 -10.74 4.73
C GLU A 255 -18.39 -11.79 5.85
N VAL A 256 -17.25 -11.87 6.54
CA VAL A 256 -17.03 -12.79 7.67
C VAL A 256 -18.02 -12.51 8.80
N SER A 257 -18.21 -11.25 9.17
CA SER A 257 -19.14 -10.84 10.23
C SER A 257 -20.59 -11.26 9.90
N ALA A 258 -21.02 -11.05 8.67
CA ALA A 258 -22.35 -11.48 8.21
C ALA A 258 -22.50 -13.02 8.23
N LEU A 259 -21.48 -13.77 7.79
CA LEU A 259 -21.48 -15.23 7.83
C LEU A 259 -21.51 -15.80 9.25
N LEU A 260 -20.94 -15.09 10.21
CA LEU A 260 -21.02 -15.44 11.63
C LEU A 260 -22.36 -15.07 12.29
N GLY A 261 -23.25 -14.37 11.56
CA GLY A 261 -24.57 -13.96 12.04
C GLY A 261 -24.54 -12.72 12.92
N ASN A 262 -23.49 -11.92 12.87
CA ASN A 262 -23.42 -10.66 13.59
C ASN A 262 -24.34 -9.62 12.94
N MET A 263 -24.99 -8.79 13.77
CA MET A 263 -25.81 -7.69 13.27
C MET A 263 -24.91 -6.63 12.61
N PRO A 264 -25.17 -6.25 11.35
CA PRO A 264 -24.35 -5.24 10.68
C PRO A 264 -24.55 -3.85 11.30
N SER A 265 -23.51 -3.03 11.21
CA SER A 265 -23.55 -1.60 11.53
C SER A 265 -24.01 -0.78 10.31
N ALA A 266 -23.76 0.53 10.32
CA ALA A 266 -24.12 1.42 9.23
C ALA A 266 -23.60 0.93 7.88
N VAL A 267 -24.41 1.06 6.83
CA VAL A 267 -24.10 0.70 5.43
C VAL A 267 -23.72 -0.78 5.23
N GLY A 268 -23.99 -1.65 6.22
CA GLY A 268 -23.73 -3.09 6.12
C GLY A 268 -22.35 -3.54 6.57
N TYR A 269 -21.52 -2.65 7.10
CA TYR A 269 -20.19 -3.00 7.63
C TYR A 269 -20.29 -3.73 8.97
N GLN A 270 -19.21 -4.43 9.33
CA GLN A 270 -19.08 -5.09 10.63
C GLN A 270 -19.07 -4.07 11.78
N PRO A 271 -19.66 -4.40 12.96
CA PRO A 271 -19.59 -3.52 14.13
C PRO A 271 -18.17 -3.34 14.68
N THR A 272 -17.25 -4.23 14.32
CA THR A 272 -15.84 -4.23 14.74
C THR A 272 -14.91 -3.50 13.76
N LEU A 273 -15.44 -2.78 12.77
CA LEU A 273 -14.65 -2.15 11.69
C LEU A 273 -13.45 -1.37 12.21
N ALA A 274 -13.66 -0.46 13.15
CA ALA A 274 -12.59 0.37 13.71
C ALA A 274 -11.56 -0.46 14.48
N THR A 275 -12.00 -1.50 15.20
CA THR A 275 -11.12 -2.39 15.96
C THR A 275 -10.30 -3.26 15.02
N ASP A 276 -10.91 -3.80 13.97
CA ASP A 276 -10.23 -4.64 12.97
C ASP A 276 -9.13 -3.85 12.25
N MET A 277 -9.45 -2.61 11.82
CA MET A 277 -8.47 -1.69 11.23
C MET A 277 -7.37 -1.34 12.23
N GLY A 278 -7.72 -0.94 13.46
CA GLY A 278 -6.75 -0.60 14.49
C GLY A 278 -5.80 -1.76 14.81
N THR A 279 -6.30 -3.00 14.86
CA THR A 279 -5.46 -4.19 15.10
C THR A 279 -4.39 -4.38 14.01
N LEU A 280 -4.66 -4.02 12.77
CA LEU A 280 -3.70 -4.04 11.67
C LEU A 280 -2.77 -2.83 11.73
N GLU A 281 -3.34 -1.63 11.80
CA GLU A 281 -2.63 -0.37 11.63
C GLU A 281 -1.68 -0.04 12.79
N GLU A 282 -2.00 -0.42 14.02
CA GLU A 282 -1.14 -0.17 15.18
C GLU A 282 0.16 -1.01 15.18
N ARG A 283 0.21 -2.07 14.39
CA ARG A 283 1.43 -2.86 14.18
C ARG A 283 2.38 -2.22 13.15
N ILE A 284 1.83 -1.34 12.29
CA ILE A 284 2.57 -0.60 11.25
C ILE A 284 3.13 0.66 11.87
N THR A 285 4.40 0.62 12.28
CA THR A 285 5.02 1.73 12.99
C THR A 285 6.54 1.63 12.99
N SER A 286 7.22 2.75 13.33
CA SER A 286 8.63 2.78 13.65
C SER A 286 8.87 2.33 15.10
N THR A 287 9.95 1.58 15.29
CA THR A 287 10.44 1.16 16.62
C THR A 287 11.91 1.53 16.77
N GLN A 288 12.47 1.26 17.97
CA GLN A 288 13.91 1.42 18.18
C GLN A 288 14.77 0.49 17.31
N LYS A 289 14.17 -0.52 16.68
CA LYS A 289 14.86 -1.55 15.89
C LYS A 289 14.85 -1.25 14.39
N GLY A 290 13.79 -0.62 13.89
CA GLY A 290 13.58 -0.33 12.48
C GLY A 290 12.17 0.24 12.25
N SER A 291 11.78 0.41 10.98
CA SER A 291 10.49 0.97 10.62
C SER A 291 9.71 0.09 9.65
N ILE A 292 8.38 0.17 9.71
CA ILE A 292 7.49 -0.29 8.64
C ILE A 292 6.71 0.93 8.15
N THR A 293 7.00 1.36 6.94
CA THR A 293 6.22 2.40 6.24
C THR A 293 5.22 1.71 5.34
N SER A 294 3.94 2.01 5.45
CA SER A 294 2.94 1.40 4.58
C SER A 294 2.43 2.36 3.51
N VAL A 295 2.26 1.81 2.30
CA VAL A 295 1.55 2.45 1.20
C VAL A 295 0.32 1.61 0.90
N GLN A 296 -0.85 2.15 1.16
CA GLN A 296 -2.11 1.44 1.11
C GLN A 296 -2.96 1.98 -0.03
N ALA A 297 -3.24 1.15 -1.02
CA ALA A 297 -4.20 1.50 -2.05
C ALA A 297 -5.60 1.50 -1.45
N ILE A 298 -6.30 2.61 -1.62
CA ILE A 298 -7.65 2.81 -1.07
C ILE A 298 -8.63 3.01 -2.22
N TYR A 299 -9.63 2.15 -2.28
CA TYR A 299 -10.80 2.33 -3.14
C TYR A 299 -11.88 3.08 -2.37
N VAL A 300 -12.42 4.11 -2.98
CA VAL A 300 -13.53 4.90 -2.42
C VAL A 300 -14.80 4.55 -3.18
N PRO A 301 -15.75 3.84 -2.56
CA PRO A 301 -17.01 3.48 -3.22
C PRO A 301 -17.78 4.75 -3.65
N ALA A 302 -18.19 4.80 -4.91
CA ALA A 302 -18.95 5.91 -5.49
C ALA A 302 -18.31 7.31 -5.29
N ASP A 303 -16.99 7.36 -5.07
CA ASP A 303 -16.23 8.58 -4.72
C ASP A 303 -16.75 9.28 -3.44
N ASP A 304 -17.44 8.54 -2.56
CA ASP A 304 -17.97 9.03 -1.30
C ASP A 304 -16.97 8.84 -0.14
N LEU A 305 -16.27 9.91 0.20
CA LEU A 305 -15.32 9.93 1.31
C LEU A 305 -15.97 9.82 2.70
N THR A 306 -17.31 9.94 2.78
CA THR A 306 -18.05 9.81 4.04
C THR A 306 -18.50 8.38 4.34
N ASP A 307 -18.29 7.46 3.39
CA ASP A 307 -18.49 6.03 3.62
C ASP A 307 -17.62 5.55 4.80
N PRO A 308 -18.17 4.72 5.72
CA PRO A 308 -17.43 4.28 6.92
C PRO A 308 -16.09 3.62 6.67
N ALA A 309 -15.92 2.92 5.54
CA ALA A 309 -14.67 2.23 5.23
C ALA A 309 -13.52 3.20 4.92
N PRO A 310 -13.61 4.09 3.91
CA PRO A 310 -12.58 5.09 3.68
C PRO A 310 -12.43 6.04 4.88
N ALA A 311 -13.52 6.47 5.54
CA ALA A 311 -13.44 7.34 6.70
C ALA A 311 -12.63 6.73 7.85
N THR A 312 -12.79 5.43 8.12
CA THR A 312 -11.98 4.72 9.12
C THR A 312 -10.53 4.61 8.69
N ALA A 313 -10.26 4.29 7.42
CA ALA A 313 -8.90 4.22 6.89
C ALA A 313 -8.18 5.58 6.98
N PHE A 314 -8.84 6.67 6.58
CA PHE A 314 -8.30 8.03 6.67
C PHE A 314 -7.85 8.44 8.07
N ALA A 315 -8.53 7.96 9.11
CA ALA A 315 -8.18 8.29 10.49
C ALA A 315 -6.76 7.81 10.88
N HIS A 316 -6.25 6.78 10.20
CA HIS A 316 -4.93 6.21 10.44
C HIS A 316 -3.82 6.78 9.55
N LEU A 317 -4.16 7.52 8.48
CA LEU A 317 -3.18 7.96 7.50
C LEU A 317 -2.39 9.20 7.95
N ASP A 318 -1.11 9.20 7.65
CA ASP A 318 -0.19 10.34 7.84
C ASP A 318 -0.06 11.17 6.56
N ALA A 319 -0.20 10.55 5.40
CA ALA A 319 -0.18 11.22 4.11
C ALA A 319 -1.19 10.60 3.13
N THR A 320 -1.65 11.41 2.19
CA THR A 320 -2.50 10.96 1.09
C THR A 320 -1.89 11.38 -0.24
N THR A 321 -1.72 10.43 -1.15
CA THR A 321 -1.27 10.68 -2.53
C THR A 321 -2.40 10.33 -3.48
N VAL A 322 -2.89 11.33 -4.19
CA VAL A 322 -4.02 11.22 -5.11
C VAL A 322 -3.51 11.19 -6.55
N LEU A 323 -3.72 10.08 -7.24
CA LEU A 323 -3.44 9.94 -8.68
C LEU A 323 -4.65 10.37 -9.48
N SER A 324 -4.46 11.34 -10.36
CA SER A 324 -5.52 11.98 -11.14
C SER A 324 -5.47 11.59 -12.62
N ARG A 325 -6.63 11.21 -13.16
CA ARG A 325 -6.76 10.97 -14.60
C ARG A 325 -6.52 12.24 -15.41
N ALA A 326 -7.00 13.38 -14.93
CA ALA A 326 -6.78 14.66 -15.59
C ALA A 326 -5.29 15.02 -15.74
N VAL A 327 -4.47 14.66 -14.73
CA VAL A 327 -3.01 14.84 -14.79
C VAL A 327 -2.37 13.85 -15.77
N SER A 328 -2.83 12.60 -15.81
CA SER A 328 -2.32 11.58 -16.75
C SER A 328 -2.66 11.91 -18.20
N GLU A 329 -3.82 12.50 -18.46
CA GLU A 329 -4.23 12.95 -19.81
C GLU A 329 -3.34 14.09 -20.35
N LEU A 330 -2.67 14.84 -19.47
CA LEU A 330 -1.66 15.83 -19.84
C LEU A 330 -0.28 15.22 -20.13
N GLY A 331 -0.13 13.88 -20.01
CA GLY A 331 1.15 13.17 -20.17
C GLY A 331 2.12 13.42 -19.01
N ILE A 332 1.63 13.83 -17.85
CA ILE A 332 2.43 14.09 -16.65
C ILE A 332 2.46 12.81 -15.79
N TYR A 333 3.63 12.22 -15.62
CA TYR A 333 3.85 11.04 -14.81
C TYR A 333 5.01 11.22 -13.82
N PRO A 334 4.87 10.81 -12.52
CA PRO A 334 3.66 10.21 -11.95
C PRO A 334 2.47 11.18 -11.95
N ALA A 335 1.27 10.64 -12.17
CA ALA A 335 0.06 11.44 -12.34
C ALA A 335 -0.53 11.89 -10.99
N VAL A 336 0.31 12.35 -10.07
CA VAL A 336 -0.07 12.85 -8.75
C VAL A 336 -0.71 14.22 -8.88
N ASP A 337 -1.91 14.36 -8.28
CA ASP A 337 -2.54 15.68 -8.15
C ASP A 337 -1.90 16.43 -6.97
N PRO A 338 -1.16 17.52 -7.24
CA PRO A 338 -0.41 18.22 -6.21
C PRO A 338 -1.29 19.03 -5.24
N LEU A 339 -2.54 19.29 -5.59
CA LEU A 339 -3.47 20.07 -4.77
C LEU A 339 -4.47 19.18 -4.00
N ALA A 340 -4.72 17.96 -4.49
CA ALA A 340 -5.57 17.00 -3.81
C ALA A 340 -4.79 16.11 -2.84
N SER A 341 -3.47 16.08 -2.95
CA SER A 341 -2.57 15.28 -2.10
C SER A 341 -2.11 16.09 -0.87
N SER A 342 -1.86 15.40 0.23
CA SER A 342 -1.46 16.06 1.49
C SER A 342 -0.57 15.17 2.36
N SER A 343 0.19 15.79 3.26
CA SER A 343 0.99 15.08 4.27
C SER A 343 1.05 15.88 5.56
N ARG A 344 0.95 15.19 6.69
CA ARG A 344 1.18 15.77 8.02
C ARG A 344 2.65 16.13 8.26
N MET A 345 3.56 15.53 7.48
CA MET A 345 4.99 15.83 7.56
C MET A 345 5.36 17.21 7.01
N LEU A 346 4.50 17.81 6.17
CA LEU A 346 4.78 19.12 5.56
C LEU A 346 4.54 20.27 6.55
N GLU A 347 5.38 20.30 7.57
CA GLU A 347 5.41 21.31 8.62
C GLU A 347 6.84 21.88 8.75
N PRO A 348 7.03 23.21 9.00
CA PRO A 348 8.36 23.83 9.01
C PRO A 348 9.32 23.22 10.04
N ASP A 349 8.78 22.77 11.17
CA ASP A 349 9.57 22.17 12.26
C ASP A 349 10.06 20.73 11.93
N ILE A 350 9.46 20.08 10.93
CA ILE A 350 9.81 18.72 10.53
C ILE A 350 10.68 18.74 9.27
N VAL A 351 10.20 19.34 8.19
CA VAL A 351 10.89 19.33 6.89
C VAL A 351 11.88 20.49 6.72
N GLY A 352 11.84 21.48 7.62
CA GLY A 352 12.63 22.70 7.56
C GLY A 352 11.95 23.82 6.75
N HIS A 353 12.31 25.06 7.07
CA HIS A 353 11.68 26.25 6.48
C HIS A 353 11.81 26.32 4.96
N GLU A 354 13.01 26.03 4.44
CA GLU A 354 13.27 26.10 2.98
C GLU A 354 12.38 25.17 2.17
N HIS A 355 12.24 23.93 2.60
CA HIS A 355 11.37 22.95 1.96
C HIS A 355 9.90 23.39 2.06
N TYR A 356 9.46 23.75 3.28
CA TYR A 356 8.08 24.15 3.52
C TYR A 356 7.67 25.37 2.67
N GLU A 357 8.49 26.43 2.68
CA GLU A 357 8.22 27.66 1.90
C GLU A 357 8.17 27.38 0.40
N THR A 358 9.10 26.55 -0.11
CA THR A 358 9.12 26.16 -1.52
C THR A 358 7.85 25.38 -1.90
N ALA A 359 7.46 24.39 -1.10
CA ALA A 359 6.25 23.60 -1.31
C ALA A 359 4.99 24.48 -1.31
N ARG A 360 4.88 25.39 -0.34
CA ARG A 360 3.75 26.33 -0.24
C ARG A 360 3.69 27.30 -1.42
N ALA A 361 4.84 27.81 -1.86
CA ALA A 361 4.90 28.68 -3.05
C ALA A 361 4.45 27.93 -4.31
N VAL A 362 4.89 26.68 -4.49
CA VAL A 362 4.45 25.82 -5.61
C VAL A 362 2.93 25.60 -5.56
N GLN A 363 2.38 25.25 -4.39
CA GLN A 363 0.94 25.05 -4.21
C GLN A 363 0.16 26.34 -4.53
N THR A 364 0.63 27.48 -4.07
CA THR A 364 -0.01 28.81 -4.32
C THR A 364 -0.07 29.13 -5.81
N VAL A 365 1.03 28.90 -6.54
CA VAL A 365 1.09 29.13 -7.99
C VAL A 365 0.13 28.19 -8.74
N LEU A 366 0.09 26.92 -8.37
CA LEU A 366 -0.80 25.94 -8.99
C LEU A 366 -2.28 26.21 -8.67
N GLU A 367 -2.59 26.62 -7.43
CA GLU A 367 -3.95 27.02 -7.03
C GLU A 367 -4.43 28.24 -7.83
N LYS A 368 -3.59 29.29 -7.93
CA LYS A 368 -3.91 30.46 -8.74
C LYS A 368 -4.10 30.10 -10.22
N TYR A 369 -3.27 29.20 -10.74
CA TYR A 369 -3.44 28.70 -12.11
C TYR A 369 -4.78 27.98 -12.31
N ARG A 370 -5.17 27.11 -11.36
CA ARG A 370 -6.46 26.43 -11.41
C ARG A 370 -7.64 27.42 -11.48
N GLN A 371 -7.60 28.47 -10.68
CA GLN A 371 -8.61 29.54 -10.71
C GLN A 371 -8.62 30.32 -12.05
N LEU A 372 -7.45 30.48 -12.68
CA LEU A 372 -7.36 31.19 -13.97
C LEU A 372 -7.76 30.33 -15.17
N GLN A 373 -7.82 29.00 -15.03
CA GLN A 373 -8.17 28.09 -16.14
C GLN A 373 -9.56 28.40 -16.72
N ASP A 374 -10.55 28.68 -15.89
CA ASP A 374 -11.91 29.04 -16.33
C ASP A 374 -11.90 30.37 -17.09
N VAL A 375 -11.12 31.35 -16.62
CA VAL A 375 -10.95 32.65 -17.28
C VAL A 375 -10.28 32.47 -18.64
N ILE A 376 -9.22 31.63 -18.69
CA ILE A 376 -8.50 31.34 -19.95
C ILE A 376 -9.41 30.62 -20.95
N ALA A 377 -10.24 29.70 -20.49
CA ALA A 377 -11.15 28.95 -21.34
C ALA A 377 -12.23 29.84 -22.00
N VAL A 378 -12.67 30.90 -21.31
CA VAL A 378 -13.73 31.79 -21.78
C VAL A 378 -13.16 32.98 -22.54
N LEU A 379 -12.12 33.64 -22.01
CA LEU A 379 -11.61 34.93 -22.54
C LEU A 379 -10.30 34.81 -23.33
N GLY A 380 -9.60 33.68 -23.18
CA GLY A 380 -8.28 33.47 -23.78
C GLY A 380 -7.13 34.03 -22.91
N MET A 381 -5.92 33.65 -23.29
CA MET A 381 -4.69 34.07 -22.58
C MET A 381 -4.40 35.57 -22.73
N ASP A 382 -4.85 36.20 -23.83
CA ASP A 382 -4.49 37.60 -24.18
C ASP A 382 -5.14 38.60 -23.24
N GLU A 383 -6.28 38.26 -22.66
CA GLU A 383 -7.02 39.12 -21.72
C GLU A 383 -6.46 39.10 -20.28
N LEU A 384 -5.51 38.22 -19.99
CA LEU A 384 -4.88 38.14 -18.68
C LEU A 384 -3.91 39.30 -18.44
N SER A 385 -3.81 39.76 -17.21
CA SER A 385 -2.77 40.71 -16.78
C SER A 385 -1.36 40.15 -17.03
N ALA A 386 -0.35 41.01 -17.14
CA ALA A 386 1.03 40.59 -17.31
C ALA A 386 1.53 39.74 -16.12
N GLU A 387 1.00 39.96 -14.92
CA GLU A 387 1.29 39.18 -13.74
C GLU A 387 0.66 37.77 -13.83
N ASP A 388 -0.61 37.70 -14.23
CA ASP A 388 -1.30 36.43 -14.38
C ASP A 388 -0.71 35.58 -15.51
N LYS A 389 -0.31 36.19 -16.62
CA LYS A 389 0.43 35.51 -17.70
C LYS A 389 1.73 34.88 -17.21
N ARG A 390 2.50 35.58 -16.35
CA ARG A 390 3.73 35.04 -15.74
C ARG A 390 3.38 33.85 -14.82
N THR A 391 2.35 34.00 -13.98
CA THR A 391 1.89 32.93 -13.08
C THR A 391 1.48 31.69 -13.86
N VAL A 392 0.69 31.84 -14.93
CA VAL A 392 0.27 30.73 -15.79
C VAL A 392 1.47 30.02 -16.44
N ASN A 393 2.42 30.80 -16.98
CA ASN A 393 3.61 30.22 -17.61
C ASN A 393 4.49 29.45 -16.61
N ARG A 394 4.69 29.98 -15.41
CA ARG A 394 5.42 29.31 -14.34
C ARG A 394 4.67 28.06 -13.84
N ALA A 395 3.35 28.15 -13.66
CA ALA A 395 2.52 27.02 -13.28
C ALA A 395 2.62 25.85 -14.27
N ARG A 396 2.59 26.11 -15.57
CA ARG A 396 2.76 25.11 -16.62
C ARG A 396 4.15 24.45 -16.57
N ARG A 397 5.20 25.24 -16.33
CA ARG A 397 6.56 24.70 -16.12
C ARG A 397 6.63 23.84 -14.86
N ILE A 398 6.04 24.30 -13.76
CA ILE A 398 5.94 23.54 -12.50
C ILE A 398 5.23 22.21 -12.75
N GLN A 399 4.05 22.21 -13.38
CA GLN A 399 3.32 20.97 -13.67
C GLN A 399 4.16 19.97 -14.48
N ARG A 400 4.86 20.45 -15.51
CA ARG A 400 5.73 19.58 -16.32
C ARG A 400 6.97 19.13 -15.57
N PHE A 401 7.55 19.97 -14.72
CA PHE A 401 8.71 19.62 -13.91
C PHE A 401 8.37 18.66 -12.76
N LEU A 402 7.10 18.58 -12.31
CA LEU A 402 6.63 17.55 -11.41
C LEU A 402 6.69 16.15 -12.05
N SER A 403 6.70 16.05 -13.38
CA SER A 403 6.93 14.78 -14.08
C SER A 403 8.38 14.32 -13.91
N GLN A 404 8.58 13.01 -13.92
CA GLN A 404 9.90 12.40 -13.72
C GLN A 404 9.96 11.06 -14.46
N PRO A 405 11.07 10.75 -15.15
CA PRO A 405 11.25 9.42 -15.73
C PRO A 405 11.56 8.42 -14.62
N PHE A 406 10.86 7.30 -14.62
CA PHE A 406 11.04 6.22 -13.66
C PHE A 406 11.93 5.11 -14.21
N HIS A 407 12.76 4.52 -13.36
CA HIS A 407 13.62 3.39 -13.74
C HIS A 407 12.81 2.17 -14.19
N VAL A 408 11.73 1.88 -13.48
CA VAL A 408 10.85 0.75 -13.82
C VAL A 408 10.08 0.96 -15.13
N ALA A 409 10.04 2.17 -15.65
CA ALA A 409 9.37 2.52 -16.90
C ALA A 409 10.33 2.66 -18.10
N GLU A 410 11.63 2.49 -17.93
CA GLU A 410 12.63 2.66 -19.00
C GLU A 410 12.31 1.83 -20.24
N ASN A 411 11.91 0.57 -20.04
CA ASN A 411 11.59 -0.35 -21.13
C ASN A 411 10.40 0.11 -22.00
N PHE A 412 9.48 0.89 -21.41
CA PHE A 412 8.28 1.38 -22.09
C PHE A 412 8.48 2.77 -22.71
N THR A 413 9.23 3.61 -22.02
CA THR A 413 9.39 5.03 -22.41
C THR A 413 10.63 5.27 -23.26
N GLY A 414 11.63 4.39 -23.15
CA GLY A 414 12.96 4.58 -23.74
C GLY A 414 13.76 5.72 -23.11
N ILE A 415 13.30 6.26 -21.96
CA ILE A 415 13.96 7.34 -21.24
C ILE A 415 14.59 6.74 -19.97
N PRO A 416 15.91 6.94 -19.74
CA PRO A 416 16.54 6.50 -18.50
C PRO A 416 15.89 7.11 -17.26
N GLY A 417 15.57 6.27 -16.28
CA GLY A 417 14.99 6.69 -15.02
C GLY A 417 15.93 7.56 -14.20
N LYS A 418 15.38 8.34 -13.30
CA LYS A 418 16.15 9.24 -12.45
C LYS A 418 15.60 9.24 -11.03
N TYR A 419 16.46 8.93 -10.08
CA TYR A 419 16.27 9.27 -8.66
C TYR A 419 16.66 10.73 -8.46
N VAL A 420 15.79 11.54 -7.88
CA VAL A 420 16.08 12.98 -7.68
C VAL A 420 16.14 13.26 -6.19
N PRO A 421 17.33 13.58 -5.63
CA PRO A 421 17.46 13.96 -4.23
C PRO A 421 16.61 15.17 -3.87
N LEU A 422 16.09 15.21 -2.66
CA LEU A 422 15.25 16.30 -2.15
C LEU A 422 15.88 17.68 -2.34
N LYS A 423 17.18 17.82 -2.09
CA LYS A 423 17.91 19.07 -2.31
C LYS A 423 17.82 19.58 -3.73
N GLU A 424 17.99 18.68 -4.71
CA GLU A 424 17.89 19.03 -6.14
C GLU A 424 16.45 19.33 -6.54
N THR A 425 15.48 18.65 -5.91
CA THR A 425 14.07 18.96 -6.07
C THR A 425 13.77 20.39 -5.61
N ILE A 426 14.14 20.76 -4.38
CA ILE A 426 13.92 22.11 -3.83
C ILE A 426 14.59 23.16 -4.71
N LYS A 427 15.89 23.00 -5.03
CA LYS A 427 16.65 23.89 -5.92
C LYS A 427 15.94 24.11 -7.27
N GLY A 428 15.44 23.03 -7.87
CA GLY A 428 14.76 23.10 -9.15
C GLY A 428 13.47 23.92 -9.10
N PHE A 429 12.63 23.70 -8.10
CA PHE A 429 11.40 24.48 -7.95
C PHE A 429 11.66 25.93 -7.56
N GLN A 430 12.67 26.22 -6.77
CA GLN A 430 13.09 27.59 -6.44
C GLN A 430 13.53 28.35 -7.70
N ALA A 431 14.32 27.72 -8.59
CA ALA A 431 14.72 28.33 -9.86
C ALA A 431 13.52 28.66 -10.76
N ILE A 432 12.49 27.79 -10.81
CA ILE A 432 11.27 28.09 -11.57
C ILE A 432 10.46 29.22 -10.93
N LEU A 433 10.30 29.19 -9.60
CA LEU A 433 9.58 30.23 -8.85
C LEU A 433 10.29 31.59 -8.94
N GLY A 434 11.62 31.59 -8.87
CA GLY A 434 12.48 32.80 -9.01
C GLY A 434 12.45 33.41 -10.42
N GLY A 435 12.23 32.58 -11.42
CA GLY A 435 12.20 32.99 -12.83
C GLY A 435 13.53 32.85 -13.56
N ASP A 436 14.51 32.14 -12.99
CA ASP A 436 15.84 31.93 -13.56
C ASP A 436 15.81 31.15 -14.89
N VAL A 437 14.70 30.48 -15.15
CA VAL A 437 14.47 29.62 -16.32
C VAL A 437 13.22 30.05 -17.10
N ASP A 438 12.76 31.29 -16.93
CA ASP A 438 11.59 31.83 -17.64
C ASP A 438 11.80 31.97 -19.17
N ASP A 439 13.05 31.93 -19.63
CA ASP A 439 13.44 31.93 -21.04
C ASP A 439 13.24 30.56 -21.73
N LEU A 440 13.11 29.46 -20.96
CA LEU A 440 12.96 28.13 -21.51
C LEU A 440 11.48 27.78 -21.80
N PRO A 441 11.19 27.07 -22.92
CA PRO A 441 9.85 26.63 -23.22
C PRO A 441 9.36 25.58 -22.22
N GLU A 442 8.05 25.52 -21.97
CA GLU A 442 7.46 24.58 -21.03
C GLU A 442 7.77 23.10 -21.31
N GLN A 443 7.98 22.75 -22.59
CA GLN A 443 8.31 21.38 -23.02
C GLN A 443 9.68 20.91 -22.50
N ALA A 444 10.61 21.83 -22.24
CA ALA A 444 11.92 21.48 -21.72
C ALA A 444 11.85 20.84 -20.32
N PHE A 445 10.79 21.10 -19.56
CA PHE A 445 10.60 20.64 -18.19
C PHE A 445 9.95 19.25 -18.09
N LEU A 446 9.44 18.71 -19.21
CA LEU A 446 8.74 17.42 -19.20
C LEU A 446 9.74 16.26 -19.07
N LEU A 447 9.42 15.31 -18.16
CA LEU A 447 10.22 14.09 -17.91
C LEU A 447 11.71 14.42 -17.70
N CYS A 448 12.00 15.37 -16.85
CA CYS A 448 13.35 15.70 -16.40
C CYS A 448 13.58 15.23 -14.97
N GLY A 449 14.81 14.94 -14.62
CA GLY A 449 15.25 14.73 -13.23
C GLY A 449 15.43 16.07 -12.52
N THR A 450 16.63 16.65 -12.64
CA THR A 450 17.01 17.91 -11.99
C THR A 450 16.79 19.12 -12.89
N ILE A 451 16.92 20.32 -12.32
CA ILE A 451 16.87 21.57 -13.09
C ILE A 451 18.04 21.68 -14.08
N ASP A 452 19.17 21.05 -13.79
CA ASP A 452 20.33 21.05 -14.66
C ASP A 452 20.05 20.26 -15.96
N ASP A 453 19.20 19.22 -15.90
CA ASP A 453 18.70 18.52 -17.11
C ASP A 453 17.85 19.44 -17.99
N VAL A 454 17.08 20.33 -17.39
CA VAL A 454 16.27 21.32 -18.13
C VAL A 454 17.17 22.34 -18.80
N ILE A 455 18.16 22.86 -18.07
CA ILE A 455 19.13 23.83 -18.59
C ILE A 455 19.96 23.23 -19.72
N ALA A 456 20.34 21.95 -19.62
CA ALA A 456 21.07 21.26 -20.67
C ALA A 456 20.32 21.18 -22.00
N LYS A 457 18.97 21.23 -21.96
CA LYS A 457 18.13 21.28 -23.17
C LYS A 457 18.04 22.67 -23.82
N ARG A 458 18.68 23.72 -23.25
CA ARG A 458 18.59 25.11 -23.71
C ARG A 458 18.97 25.32 -25.20
N GLY A 459 19.74 24.41 -25.77
CA GLY A 459 20.12 24.48 -27.20
C GLY A 459 19.34 23.54 -28.13
N SER A 460 18.34 22.83 -27.61
CA SER A 460 17.62 21.78 -28.35
C SER A 460 16.22 22.21 -28.82
N PHE A 461 15.77 23.43 -28.49
CA PHE A 461 14.46 23.98 -28.83
C PHE A 461 14.58 25.26 -29.66
#